data_f1839d494b6c13f91228b203b4f82738
#
_entry.id   f1839d494b6c13f91228b203b4f82738
#
_cell.length_a   1.000
_cell.length_b   1.000
_cell.length_c   1.000
_cell.angle_alpha   90.00
_cell.angle_beta   90.00
_cell.angle_gamma   90.00
#
_symmetry.space_group_name_H-M   'P 1'
#
loop_
_entity.id
_entity.type
_entity.pdbx_description
1 polymer ?
#
loop_
_entity_poly.entity_id
_entity_poly.type
_entity_poly.pdbx_seq_one_letter_code
_entity_poly.pdbx_strand_id
1 'polypeptide(L)'
;MKSDETEEESKGMSVKNTYGYAIGLVLTEQEIAPVYGETELKLVKLQPEIDYGSKVLEASIQNPHPEAMQKLVAEGKIVRKGQKKALADNKLENVKIAPNSVFPFQVDWGMQEVAAGDYTFIGKIKGQTKTWDFKEDFTITREMAKKMNEQTAFRIFIPNWWMISFYVMGTVTAVVTAWLVIRFVKRKKGRELHEEE
;
A
#
# COMPACT_ATOMS: atom_id res chain seq x y z
N MET A 1 -10.39 -23.18 -43.10
CA MET A 1 -10.26 -22.01 -43.96
C MET A 1 -9.28 -21.09 -43.23
N LYS A 2 -8.01 -21.13 -43.62
CA LYS A 2 -6.93 -20.30 -43.10
C LYS A 2 -6.95 -19.00 -43.90
N SER A 3 -7.10 -17.88 -43.27
CA SER A 3 -6.86 -16.56 -43.83
C SER A 3 -5.42 -16.21 -43.61
N ASP A 4 -4.63 -16.20 -44.68
CA ASP A 4 -3.31 -15.60 -44.71
C ASP A 4 -3.47 -14.08 -44.63
N GLU A 5 -3.08 -13.51 -43.51
CA GLU A 5 -2.89 -12.07 -43.39
C GLU A 5 -1.42 -11.72 -43.59
N THR A 6 -1.20 -10.98 -44.67
CA THR A 6 0.08 -10.40 -45.08
C THR A 6 0.57 -9.46 -44.00
N GLU A 7 1.75 -9.73 -43.42
CA GLU A 7 2.44 -8.83 -42.52
C GLU A 7 3.03 -7.65 -43.30
N GLU A 8 2.41 -6.49 -43.23
CA GLU A 8 3.09 -5.23 -43.55
C GLU A 8 3.83 -4.74 -42.30
N GLU A 9 5.15 -4.73 -42.40
CA GLU A 9 6.05 -4.12 -41.40
C GLU A 9 5.82 -2.61 -41.36
N SER A 10 4.95 -2.16 -40.47
CA SER A 10 4.91 -0.76 -40.08
C SER A 10 5.85 -0.52 -38.91
N LYS A 11 6.89 0.32 -39.09
CA LYS A 11 7.75 0.88 -38.05
C LYS A 11 6.95 1.85 -37.17
N GLY A 12 6.10 1.31 -36.29
CA GLY A 12 5.34 2.05 -35.29
C GLY A 12 5.06 1.17 -34.09
N MET A 13 4.88 1.77 -32.92
CA MET A 13 4.51 1.06 -31.70
C MET A 13 3.15 0.39 -31.90
N SER A 14 3.15 -0.93 -32.09
CA SER A 14 1.94 -1.72 -32.26
C SER A 14 1.48 -2.25 -30.92
N VAL A 15 0.29 -1.86 -30.47
CA VAL A 15 -0.36 -2.42 -29.27
C VAL A 15 -1.26 -3.57 -29.72
N LYS A 16 -0.85 -4.80 -29.42
CA LYS A 16 -1.67 -6.00 -29.69
C LYS A 16 -2.55 -6.28 -28.47
N ASN A 17 -3.86 -6.03 -28.59
CA ASN A 17 -4.83 -6.42 -27.59
C ASN A 17 -5.31 -7.84 -27.82
N THR A 18 -5.12 -8.70 -26.82
CA THR A 18 -5.66 -10.07 -26.85
C THR A 18 -6.81 -10.17 -25.86
N TYR A 19 -7.97 -10.55 -26.35
CA TYR A 19 -9.16 -10.77 -25.53
C TYR A 19 -9.32 -12.27 -25.26
N GLY A 20 -9.53 -12.63 -23.99
CA GLY A 20 -9.85 -13.99 -23.57
C GLY A 20 -11.19 -14.01 -22.83
N TYR A 21 -11.99 -15.01 -23.09
CA TYR A 21 -13.22 -15.28 -22.36
C TYR A 21 -13.02 -16.52 -21.51
N ALA A 22 -13.34 -16.45 -20.21
CA ALA A 22 -13.39 -17.59 -19.31
C ALA A 22 -14.83 -17.85 -18.87
N ILE A 23 -15.30 -19.09 -19.03
CA ILE A 23 -16.60 -19.52 -18.57
C ILE A 23 -16.37 -20.49 -17.42
N GLY A 24 -16.88 -20.15 -16.23
CA GLY A 24 -16.90 -21.04 -15.08
C GLY A 24 -18.17 -21.89 -15.07
N LEU A 25 -18.01 -23.22 -15.02
CA LEU A 25 -19.11 -24.15 -14.85
C LEU A 25 -19.11 -24.67 -13.41
N VAL A 26 -20.22 -24.45 -12.70
CA VAL A 26 -20.43 -24.99 -11.35
C VAL A 26 -21.41 -26.14 -11.44
N LEU A 27 -20.96 -27.33 -11.10
CA LEU A 27 -21.80 -28.53 -11.01
C LEU A 27 -22.11 -28.81 -9.55
N THR A 28 -23.37 -28.96 -9.21
CA THR A 28 -23.83 -29.28 -7.85
C THR A 28 -24.96 -30.30 -7.95
N GLU A 29 -24.91 -31.32 -7.09
CA GLU A 29 -25.98 -32.33 -7.02
C GLU A 29 -27.19 -31.89 -6.22
N GLN A 30 -27.02 -30.94 -5.33
CA GLN A 30 -28.08 -30.37 -4.50
C GLN A 30 -27.93 -28.87 -4.37
N GLU A 31 -29.03 -28.15 -4.29
CA GLU A 31 -29.06 -26.75 -3.92
C GLU A 31 -28.86 -26.60 -2.42
N ILE A 32 -27.61 -26.78 -1.99
CA ILE A 32 -27.22 -26.64 -0.59
C ILE A 32 -27.05 -25.15 -0.31
N ALA A 33 -27.91 -24.62 0.54
CA ALA A 33 -27.64 -23.30 1.11
C ALA A 33 -26.30 -23.37 1.86
N PRO A 34 -25.32 -22.50 1.53
CA PRO A 34 -23.99 -22.57 2.11
C PRO A 34 -24.07 -22.41 3.62
N VAL A 35 -23.79 -23.48 4.35
CA VAL A 35 -23.72 -23.48 5.81
C VAL A 35 -22.29 -23.04 6.19
N TYR A 36 -22.07 -21.73 6.30
CA TYR A 36 -20.76 -21.16 6.67
C TYR A 36 -20.39 -21.36 8.15
N GLY A 37 -21.20 -22.06 8.95
CA GLY A 37 -21.13 -22.05 10.40
C GLY A 37 -19.91 -22.74 11.03
N GLU A 38 -19.33 -23.74 10.35
CA GLU A 38 -18.27 -24.58 10.93
C GLU A 38 -16.92 -24.49 10.20
N THR A 39 -16.86 -23.75 9.12
CA THR A 39 -15.68 -23.67 8.27
C THR A 39 -14.55 -22.91 8.97
N GLU A 40 -13.37 -23.53 9.05
CA GLU A 40 -12.16 -22.91 9.58
C GLU A 40 -11.28 -22.39 8.44
N LEU A 41 -11.12 -21.06 8.35
CA LEU A 41 -10.10 -20.46 7.51
C LEU A 41 -8.73 -20.58 8.18
N LYS A 42 -7.69 -20.82 7.38
CA LYS A 42 -6.32 -20.99 7.88
C LYS A 42 -5.37 -19.99 7.25
N LEU A 43 -4.61 -19.28 8.05
CA LEU A 43 -3.45 -18.52 7.55
C LEU A 43 -2.31 -19.51 7.29
N VAL A 44 -2.00 -19.75 6.02
CA VAL A 44 -1.01 -20.78 5.61
C VAL A 44 0.35 -20.18 5.29
N LYS A 45 0.40 -18.90 4.93
CA LYS A 45 1.65 -18.22 4.59
C LYS A 45 1.54 -16.72 4.89
N LEU A 46 2.63 -16.15 5.34
CA LEU A 46 2.79 -14.72 5.53
C LEU A 46 4.13 -14.30 4.91
N GLN A 47 4.10 -13.49 3.87
CA GLN A 47 5.30 -13.18 3.10
C GLN A 47 5.35 -11.71 2.70
N PRO A 48 6.42 -10.97 3.11
CA PRO A 48 6.72 -9.67 2.54
C PRO A 48 7.24 -9.83 1.12
N GLU A 49 6.64 -9.11 0.17
CA GLU A 49 7.03 -9.17 -1.24
C GLU A 49 6.78 -7.84 -1.98
N ILE A 50 7.14 -7.82 -3.25
CA ILE A 50 6.85 -6.71 -4.15
C ILE A 50 5.85 -7.21 -5.19
N ASP A 51 4.69 -6.58 -5.21
CA ASP A 51 3.64 -6.87 -6.17
C ASP A 51 3.33 -5.60 -6.98
N TYR A 52 3.42 -5.69 -8.30
CA TYR A 52 3.26 -4.56 -9.25
C TYR A 52 4.00 -3.28 -8.83
N GLY A 53 5.19 -3.43 -8.25
CA GLY A 53 6.03 -2.32 -7.79
C GLY A 53 5.64 -1.73 -6.42
N SER A 54 4.60 -2.24 -5.77
CA SER A 54 4.21 -1.92 -4.39
C SER A 54 4.85 -2.88 -3.40
N LYS A 55 5.19 -2.38 -2.23
CA LYS A 55 5.69 -3.19 -1.11
C LYS A 55 4.49 -3.72 -0.34
N VAL A 56 4.25 -5.01 -0.40
CA VAL A 56 3.10 -5.64 0.23
C VAL A 56 3.52 -6.72 1.22
N LEU A 57 2.70 -6.91 2.23
CA LEU A 57 2.66 -8.13 3.01
C LEU A 57 1.51 -8.97 2.51
N GLU A 58 1.82 -10.12 1.89
CA GLU A 58 0.80 -11.08 1.50
C GLU A 58 0.52 -12.06 2.65
N ALA A 59 -0.75 -12.14 3.03
CA ALA A 59 -1.29 -13.14 3.93
C ALA A 59 -2.14 -14.12 3.12
N SER A 60 -1.61 -15.32 2.89
CA SER A 60 -2.28 -16.38 2.14
C SER A 60 -3.26 -17.11 3.06
N ILE A 61 -4.56 -16.92 2.85
CA ILE A 61 -5.64 -17.46 3.66
C ILE A 61 -6.33 -18.60 2.91
N GLN A 62 -6.25 -19.81 3.45
CA GLN A 62 -6.81 -21.00 2.85
C GLN A 62 -8.25 -21.24 3.31
N ASN A 63 -9.13 -21.49 2.34
CA ASN A 63 -10.40 -22.16 2.56
C ASN A 63 -10.24 -23.65 2.24
N PRO A 64 -10.14 -24.54 3.26
CA PRO A 64 -9.95 -25.97 3.04
C PRO A 64 -11.24 -26.72 2.71
N HIS A 65 -12.37 -26.03 2.60
CA HIS A 65 -13.68 -26.65 2.42
C HIS A 65 -14.14 -26.64 0.95
N PRO A 66 -14.98 -27.58 0.56
CA PRO A 66 -15.52 -27.65 -0.81
C PRO A 66 -16.56 -26.57 -1.10
N GLU A 67 -16.90 -25.73 -0.14
CA GLU A 67 -17.89 -24.67 -0.29
C GLU A 67 -17.22 -23.31 -0.48
N ALA A 68 -17.82 -22.49 -1.39
CA ALA A 68 -17.37 -21.14 -1.60
C ALA A 68 -17.89 -20.21 -0.49
N MET A 69 -17.02 -19.38 0.05
CA MET A 69 -17.39 -18.35 1.00
C MET A 69 -17.63 -17.02 0.28
N GLN A 70 -18.71 -16.33 0.62
CA GLN A 70 -19.12 -15.09 -0.02
C GLN A 70 -19.49 -14.01 1.02
N LYS A 71 -19.52 -12.75 0.56
CA LYS A 71 -19.89 -11.60 1.40
C LYS A 71 -19.03 -11.48 2.65
N LEU A 72 -17.75 -11.80 2.52
CA LEU A 72 -16.79 -11.66 3.61
C LEU A 72 -16.23 -10.22 3.64
N VAL A 73 -15.84 -9.79 4.82
CA VAL A 73 -15.06 -8.56 5.02
C VAL A 73 -13.70 -8.99 5.59
N ALA A 74 -12.64 -8.74 4.85
CA ALA A 74 -11.28 -9.01 5.26
C ALA A 74 -10.61 -7.70 5.70
N GLU A 75 -10.11 -7.67 6.93
CA GLU A 75 -9.38 -6.56 7.50
C GLU A 75 -8.02 -7.07 7.98
N GLY A 76 -6.97 -6.32 7.74
CA GLY A 76 -5.64 -6.68 8.21
C GLY A 76 -4.77 -5.46 8.44
N LYS A 77 -3.89 -5.55 9.43
CA LYS A 77 -2.93 -4.50 9.76
C LYS A 77 -1.60 -5.08 10.17
N ILE A 78 -0.57 -4.30 9.94
CA ILE A 78 0.80 -4.58 10.33
C ILE A 78 1.18 -3.64 11.47
N VAL A 79 1.69 -4.19 12.54
CA VAL A 79 2.23 -3.43 13.67
C VAL A 79 3.67 -3.86 13.93
N ARG A 80 4.48 -2.96 14.46
CA ARG A 80 5.81 -3.36 14.95
C ARG A 80 5.65 -4.12 16.25
N LYS A 81 6.42 -5.19 16.43
CA LYS A 81 6.34 -6.01 17.66
C LYS A 81 6.45 -5.15 18.91
N GLY A 82 5.49 -5.31 19.83
CA GLY A 82 5.40 -4.50 21.04
C GLY A 82 4.77 -3.12 20.90
N GLN A 83 4.38 -2.70 19.67
CA GLN A 83 3.69 -1.42 19.43
C GLN A 83 2.21 -1.65 19.12
N LYS A 84 1.38 -0.65 19.45
CA LYS A 84 -0.07 -0.69 19.15
C LYS A 84 -0.43 0.06 17.87
N LYS A 85 0.44 0.96 17.42
CA LYS A 85 0.21 1.78 16.22
C LYS A 85 0.35 0.94 14.97
N ALA A 86 -0.67 0.93 14.12
CA ALA A 86 -0.58 0.33 12.80
C ALA A 86 0.40 1.12 11.92
N LEU A 87 1.26 0.40 11.21
CA LEU A 87 2.15 0.95 10.20
C LEU A 87 1.48 0.96 8.83
N ALA A 88 0.70 -0.08 8.56
CA ALA A 88 -0.09 -0.24 7.36
C ALA A 88 -1.34 -1.05 7.70
N ASP A 89 -2.42 -0.82 6.98
CA ASP A 89 -3.66 -1.56 7.10
C ASP A 89 -4.36 -1.63 5.76
N ASN A 90 -5.21 -2.64 5.60
CA ASN A 90 -6.09 -2.79 4.44
C ASN A 90 -7.41 -3.40 4.87
N LYS A 91 -8.47 -3.01 4.17
CA LYS A 91 -9.82 -3.54 4.33
C LYS A 91 -10.44 -3.81 2.97
N LEU A 92 -10.89 -5.04 2.77
CA LEU A 92 -11.61 -5.48 1.58
C LEU A 92 -13.02 -5.90 1.97
N GLU A 93 -14.00 -5.40 1.23
CA GLU A 93 -15.42 -5.75 1.43
C GLU A 93 -15.90 -6.63 0.30
N ASN A 94 -16.95 -7.41 0.57
CA ASN A 94 -17.56 -8.34 -0.40
C ASN A 94 -16.57 -9.35 -0.98
N VAL A 95 -15.62 -9.82 -0.16
CA VAL A 95 -14.65 -10.83 -0.55
C VAL A 95 -15.33 -12.17 -0.78
N LYS A 96 -14.87 -12.89 -1.80
CA LYS A 96 -15.28 -14.26 -2.11
C LYS A 96 -14.05 -15.15 -2.11
N ILE A 97 -14.12 -16.28 -1.42
CA ILE A 97 -13.06 -17.28 -1.37
C ILE A 97 -13.61 -18.55 -1.97
N ALA A 98 -12.96 -19.04 -3.03
CA ALA A 98 -13.39 -20.25 -3.74
C ALA A 98 -13.19 -21.50 -2.87
N PRO A 99 -13.87 -22.61 -3.19
CA PRO A 99 -13.65 -23.89 -2.55
C PRO A 99 -12.20 -24.38 -2.67
N ASN A 100 -11.66 -25.00 -1.64
CA ASN A 100 -10.33 -25.61 -1.63
C ASN A 100 -9.24 -24.70 -2.21
N SER A 101 -9.31 -23.39 -1.91
CA SER A 101 -8.44 -22.37 -2.50
C SER A 101 -7.72 -21.54 -1.46
N VAL A 102 -6.73 -20.80 -1.94
CA VAL A 102 -5.99 -19.82 -1.15
C VAL A 102 -6.33 -18.43 -1.64
N PHE A 103 -6.74 -17.56 -0.74
CA PHE A 103 -7.02 -16.15 -0.98
C PHE A 103 -5.81 -15.32 -0.54
N PRO A 104 -5.15 -14.59 -1.47
CA PRO A 104 -4.06 -13.70 -1.15
C PRO A 104 -4.61 -12.35 -0.64
N PHE A 105 -4.54 -12.15 0.67
CA PHE A 105 -4.86 -10.85 1.27
C PHE A 105 -3.59 -10.02 1.40
N GLN A 106 -3.56 -8.85 0.78
CA GLN A 106 -2.39 -7.99 0.73
C GLN A 106 -2.59 -6.73 1.57
N VAL A 107 -1.57 -6.36 2.33
CA VAL A 107 -1.47 -5.09 3.05
C VAL A 107 -0.31 -4.30 2.46
N ASP A 108 -0.61 -3.17 1.82
CA ASP A 108 0.38 -2.30 1.19
C ASP A 108 1.08 -1.43 2.26
N TRP A 109 2.42 -1.42 2.25
CA TRP A 109 3.24 -0.54 3.09
C TRP A 109 3.20 0.93 2.64
N GLY A 110 2.67 1.19 1.46
CA GLY A 110 2.66 2.51 0.85
C GLY A 110 4.07 3.02 0.50
N MET A 111 4.22 4.32 0.55
CA MET A 111 5.48 4.98 0.19
C MET A 111 6.55 4.95 1.29
N GLN A 112 6.21 4.51 2.49
CA GLN A 112 7.15 4.47 3.62
C GLN A 112 8.25 3.45 3.38
N GLU A 113 9.45 3.73 3.89
CA GLU A 113 10.52 2.75 3.89
C GLU A 113 10.21 1.61 4.85
N VAL A 114 10.42 0.40 4.38
CA VAL A 114 10.32 -0.80 5.20
C VAL A 114 11.62 -0.95 5.97
N ALA A 115 11.56 -0.93 7.29
CA ALA A 115 12.72 -1.14 8.15
C ALA A 115 12.87 -2.63 8.49
N ALA A 116 14.11 -3.10 8.68
CA ALA A 116 14.35 -4.42 9.23
C ALA A 116 13.86 -4.50 10.69
N GLY A 117 13.36 -5.66 11.10
CA GLY A 117 12.90 -5.90 12.47
C GLY A 117 11.73 -6.87 12.56
N ASP A 118 11.19 -7.00 13.76
CA ASP A 118 10.07 -7.89 14.05
C ASP A 118 8.75 -7.14 13.99
N TYR A 119 7.78 -7.80 13.38
CA TYR A 119 6.45 -7.29 13.12
C TYR A 119 5.40 -8.32 13.50
N THR A 120 4.17 -7.87 13.70
CA THR A 120 3.01 -8.72 13.92
C THR A 120 1.95 -8.36 12.88
N PHE A 121 1.46 -9.34 12.16
CA PHE A 121 0.26 -9.25 11.35
C PHE A 121 -0.95 -9.54 12.22
N ILE A 122 -1.97 -8.70 12.14
CA ILE A 122 -3.25 -8.88 12.81
C ILE A 122 -4.32 -8.80 11.75
N GLY A 123 -4.88 -9.96 11.41
CA GLY A 123 -5.92 -10.11 10.40
C GLY A 123 -7.25 -10.50 11.02
N LYS A 124 -8.34 -10.07 10.40
CA LYS A 124 -9.70 -10.46 10.76
C LYS A 124 -10.54 -10.64 9.52
N ILE A 125 -11.19 -11.78 9.40
CA ILE A 125 -12.19 -12.02 8.37
C ILE A 125 -13.54 -12.17 9.04
N LYS A 126 -14.50 -11.34 8.64
CA LYS A 126 -15.88 -11.38 9.12
C LYS A 126 -16.77 -11.99 8.05
N GLY A 127 -17.40 -13.09 8.37
CA GLY A 127 -18.49 -13.67 7.60
C GLY A 127 -19.85 -13.28 8.15
N GLN A 128 -20.92 -13.87 7.62
CA GLN A 128 -22.28 -13.60 8.08
C GLN A 128 -22.55 -14.13 9.48
N THR A 129 -22.01 -15.29 9.84
CA THR A 129 -22.25 -16.00 11.10
C THR A 129 -21.02 -16.13 11.97
N LYS A 130 -19.83 -16.05 11.38
CA LYS A 130 -18.56 -16.31 12.06
C LYS A 130 -17.51 -15.24 11.74
N THR A 131 -16.59 -15.06 12.67
CA THR A 131 -15.41 -14.22 12.51
C THR A 131 -14.17 -15.04 12.80
N TRP A 132 -13.15 -14.91 11.95
CA TRP A 132 -11.84 -15.52 12.10
C TRP A 132 -10.81 -14.45 12.40
N ASP A 133 -10.07 -14.62 13.48
CA ASP A 133 -8.99 -13.73 13.89
C ASP A 133 -7.65 -14.42 13.67
N PHE A 134 -6.72 -13.72 13.03
CA PHE A 134 -5.37 -14.19 12.75
C PHE A 134 -4.38 -13.25 13.44
N LYS A 135 -3.38 -13.82 14.06
CA LYS A 135 -2.28 -13.08 14.64
C LYS A 135 -1.00 -13.88 14.47
N GLU A 136 -0.06 -13.34 13.68
CA GLU A 136 1.19 -14.03 13.36
C GLU A 136 2.34 -13.05 13.41
N ASP A 137 3.44 -13.46 14.04
CA ASP A 137 4.67 -12.68 14.08
C ASP A 137 5.56 -13.05 12.88
N PHE A 138 6.20 -12.05 12.27
CA PHE A 138 7.14 -12.25 11.19
C PHE A 138 8.31 -11.28 11.30
N THR A 139 9.44 -11.66 10.70
CA THR A 139 10.66 -10.86 10.73
C THR A 139 11.05 -10.42 9.34
N ILE A 140 11.34 -9.14 9.17
CA ILE A 140 11.92 -8.60 7.94
C ILE A 140 13.42 -8.44 8.16
N THR A 141 14.22 -9.20 7.41
CA THR A 141 15.67 -9.09 7.45
C THR A 141 16.15 -7.80 6.80
N ARG A 142 17.38 -7.39 7.08
CA ARG A 142 17.99 -6.20 6.44
C ARG A 142 18.06 -6.34 4.92
N GLU A 143 18.32 -7.53 4.43
CA GLU A 143 18.39 -7.83 3.00
C GLU A 143 17.00 -7.72 2.34
N MET A 144 15.96 -8.27 2.99
CA MET A 144 14.58 -8.15 2.51
C MET A 144 14.12 -6.70 2.49
N ALA A 145 14.37 -5.95 3.58
CA ALA A 145 14.03 -4.53 3.65
C ALA A 145 14.71 -3.73 2.54
N LYS A 146 16.01 -3.95 2.33
CA LYS A 146 16.77 -3.32 1.26
C LYS A 146 16.19 -3.65 -0.12
N LYS A 147 15.95 -4.92 -0.40
CA LYS A 147 15.34 -5.38 -1.66
C LYS A 147 13.98 -4.73 -1.89
N MET A 148 13.09 -4.72 -0.91
CA MET A 148 11.77 -4.09 -1.01
C MET A 148 11.86 -2.59 -1.28
N ASN A 149 12.78 -1.88 -0.61
CA ASN A 149 12.93 -0.44 -0.79
C ASN A 149 13.62 -0.05 -2.10
N GLU A 150 14.48 -0.89 -2.66
CA GLU A 150 15.20 -0.63 -3.92
C GLU A 150 14.36 -0.99 -5.16
N GLN A 151 13.58 -2.05 -5.08
CA GLN A 151 12.82 -2.57 -6.23
C GLN A 151 11.40 -1.99 -6.34
N THR A 152 10.97 -1.16 -5.38
CA THR A 152 9.67 -0.50 -5.47
C THR A 152 9.65 0.56 -6.57
N ALA A 153 8.57 0.59 -7.36
CA ALA A 153 8.36 1.61 -8.39
C ALA A 153 7.99 2.98 -7.78
N PHE A 154 7.45 2.99 -6.57
CA PHE A 154 6.98 4.19 -5.88
C PHE A 154 7.97 4.61 -4.80
N ARG A 155 9.06 5.25 -5.22
CA ARG A 155 10.08 5.79 -4.32
C ARG A 155 10.02 7.31 -4.31
N ILE A 156 9.68 7.90 -3.18
CA ILE A 156 9.86 9.34 -3.00
C ILE A 156 11.33 9.57 -2.62
N PHE A 157 12.13 10.00 -3.59
CA PHE A 157 13.48 10.46 -3.33
C PHE A 157 13.45 11.95 -3.06
N ILE A 158 13.50 12.36 -1.78
CA ILE A 158 13.69 13.76 -1.41
C ILE A 158 15.19 13.95 -1.20
N PRO A 159 15.91 14.60 -2.13
CA PRO A 159 17.35 14.82 -1.96
C PRO A 159 17.61 15.74 -0.75
N ASN A 160 18.61 15.43 0.05
CA ASN A 160 18.97 16.19 1.27
C ASN A 160 19.23 17.69 1.00
N TRP A 161 19.63 18.06 -0.21
CA TRP A 161 19.87 19.46 -0.58
C TRP A 161 18.58 20.30 -0.57
N TRP A 162 17.40 19.68 -0.72
CA TRP A 162 16.11 20.38 -0.60
C TRP A 162 15.89 20.94 0.81
N MET A 163 16.23 20.17 1.85
CA MET A 163 16.16 20.68 3.22
C MET A 163 17.12 21.86 3.44
N ILE A 164 18.33 21.75 2.88
CA ILE A 164 19.32 22.82 2.96
C ILE A 164 18.82 24.08 2.26
N SER A 165 18.19 23.94 1.08
CA SER A 165 17.63 25.09 0.34
C SER A 165 16.49 25.78 1.10
N PHE A 166 15.65 25.05 1.82
CA PHE A 166 14.61 25.64 2.67
C PHE A 166 15.22 26.44 3.84
N TYR A 167 16.26 25.92 4.50
CA TYR A 167 16.96 26.66 5.57
C TYR A 167 17.63 27.92 5.03
N VAL A 168 18.31 27.85 3.89
CA VAL A 168 18.95 29.00 3.26
C VAL A 168 17.90 30.05 2.86
N MET A 169 16.81 29.65 2.25
CA MET A 169 15.74 30.57 1.85
C MET A 169 15.08 31.23 3.07
N GLY A 170 14.85 30.46 4.14
CA GLY A 170 14.31 30.99 5.41
C GLY A 170 15.22 32.03 6.06
N THR A 171 16.54 31.77 6.10
CA THR A 171 17.51 32.72 6.66
C THR A 171 17.63 33.99 5.83
N VAL A 172 17.66 33.88 4.49
CA VAL A 172 17.67 35.05 3.60
C VAL A 172 16.42 35.91 3.80
N THR A 173 15.24 35.29 3.88
CA THR A 173 13.98 36.00 4.12
C THR A 173 14.00 36.73 5.47
N ALA A 174 14.48 36.08 6.53
CA ALA A 174 14.60 36.69 7.85
C ALA A 174 15.56 37.92 7.86
N VAL A 175 16.71 37.78 7.19
CA VAL A 175 17.68 38.89 7.07
C VAL A 175 17.10 40.06 6.29
N VAL A 176 16.43 39.84 5.15
CA VAL A 176 15.80 40.86 4.34
C VAL A 176 14.68 41.57 5.11
N THR A 177 13.84 40.82 5.82
CA THR A 177 12.77 41.45 6.64
C THR A 177 13.34 42.27 7.78
N ALA A 178 14.35 41.79 8.49
CA ALA A 178 15.02 42.54 9.56
C ALA A 178 15.63 43.85 9.00
N TRP A 179 16.30 43.77 7.87
CA TRP A 179 16.89 44.95 7.22
C TRP A 179 15.83 45.99 6.81
N LEU A 180 14.72 45.54 6.23
CA LEU A 180 13.60 46.41 5.88
C LEU A 180 13.00 47.11 7.10
N VAL A 181 12.78 46.36 8.20
CA VAL A 181 12.27 46.92 9.44
C VAL A 181 13.21 47.99 10.00
N ILE A 182 14.53 47.67 10.08
CA ILE A 182 15.52 48.63 10.55
C ILE A 182 15.53 49.89 9.69
N ARG A 183 15.47 49.76 8.35
CA ARG A 183 15.42 50.88 7.41
C ARG A 183 14.15 51.69 7.58
N PHE A 184 13.00 51.07 7.80
CA PHE A 184 11.72 51.75 8.03
C PHE A 184 11.73 52.55 9.32
N VAL A 185 12.22 51.95 10.44
CA VAL A 185 12.35 52.62 11.73
C VAL A 185 13.31 53.85 11.64
N LYS A 186 14.46 53.67 10.98
CA LYS A 186 15.40 54.77 10.78
C LYS A 186 14.79 55.93 9.96
N ARG A 187 13.99 55.63 8.94
CA ARG A 187 13.30 56.66 8.12
C ARG A 187 12.23 57.38 8.94
N LYS A 188 11.51 56.67 9.81
CA LYS A 188 10.48 57.31 10.66
C LYS A 188 11.13 58.27 11.66
N LYS A 189 12.21 57.82 12.33
CA LYS A 189 12.94 58.66 13.29
C LYS A 189 13.60 59.90 12.67
N GLY A 190 14.04 59.82 11.40
CA GLY A 190 14.61 60.96 10.68
C GLY A 190 13.56 61.99 10.26
N ARG A 191 12.27 61.63 10.12
CA ARG A 191 11.16 62.58 9.87
C ARG A 191 10.73 63.34 11.10
N GLU A 192 10.69 62.67 12.26
CA GLU A 192 10.34 63.26 13.54
C GLU A 192 11.35 64.37 13.96
N LEU A 193 12.62 64.23 13.59
CA LEU A 193 13.66 65.24 13.88
C LEU A 193 13.64 66.48 12.97
N HIS A 194 12.91 66.42 11.84
CA HIS A 194 12.76 67.58 10.94
C HIS A 194 11.45 68.38 11.15
N GLU A 195 10.54 67.88 11.97
CA GLU A 195 9.31 68.61 12.34
C GLU A 195 9.48 69.41 13.65
N GLU A 196 10.62 69.33 14.35
CA GLU A 196 10.90 70.09 15.59
C GLU A 196 11.85 71.29 15.37
N GLU A 197 12.29 71.60 14.13
CA GLU A 197 12.98 72.85 13.75
C GLU A 197 12.03 73.84 13.02
#